data_1652f30786a735b5ad295265bf5c0a10
#
_entry.id   1652f30786a735b5ad295265bf5c0a10
#
_cell.length_a   1.000
_cell.length_b   1.000
_cell.length_c   1.000
_cell.angle_alpha   90.00
_cell.angle_beta   90.00
_cell.angle_gamma   90.00
#
_symmetry.space_group_name_H-M   'P 1'
#
loop_
_entity.id
_entity.type
_entity.pdbx_description
1 polymer ?
#
loop_
_entity_poly.entity_id
_entity_poly.type
_entity_poly.pdbx_seq_one_letter_code
_entity_poly.pdbx_strand_id
1 'polypeptide(L)'
;MFALPKGATSGRSRLASRYVHPRSRAIAQDRLPPTGESKGKLIMAKGTIRLHRVLRANPERVYRAFLDAAAMAKWLPPYGYTCNVHHMEAKVGGTYKMSFTNFGTGHGHSFGGEYRELVPFRSIRYTDRFDDPNLPGEMWTTVTLKQVSCGTELEVVQEGLPEAIPLEMCYLGWQESLAQLAKLVEPKIPE
;
A
#
# COMPACT_ATOMS: atom_id res chain seq x y z
N MET A 1 -4.97 0.85 -0.10
CA MET A 1 -5.46 0.13 1.08
C MET A 1 -6.78 -0.55 0.71
N PHE A 2 -7.09 -1.84 1.10
CA PHE A 2 -7.61 -2.81 0.14
C PHE A 2 -8.84 -3.51 0.62
N ALA A 3 -9.70 -3.89 -0.34
CA ALA A 3 -10.83 -4.76 -0.11
C ALA A 3 -10.37 -6.23 -0.11
N LEU A 4 -10.77 -7.00 0.88
CA LEU A 4 -10.61 -8.45 0.90
C LEU A 4 -11.74 -9.11 0.10
N PRO A 5 -11.44 -10.04 -0.81
CA PRO A 5 -12.48 -10.88 -1.40
C PRO A 5 -12.95 -11.89 -0.38
N LYS A 6 -14.27 -11.94 -0.13
CA LYS A 6 -14.90 -13.05 0.62
C LYS A 6 -15.07 -14.26 -0.29
N GLY A 7 -14.47 -15.39 0.15
CA GLY A 7 -14.93 -16.75 -0.09
C GLY A 7 -15.10 -17.19 -1.54
N ALA A 8 -14.09 -17.85 -2.10
CA ALA A 8 -14.25 -18.76 -3.23
C ALA A 8 -14.52 -20.15 -2.70
N THR A 9 -15.73 -20.65 -2.89
CA THR A 9 -16.11 -22.04 -2.71
C THR A 9 -15.43 -22.92 -3.76
N SER A 10 -14.92 -24.03 -3.28
CA SER A 10 -14.34 -25.17 -4.00
C SER A 10 -15.11 -25.56 -5.27
N GLY A 11 -14.44 -25.53 -6.41
CA GLY A 11 -14.84 -26.18 -7.64
C GLY A 11 -13.64 -26.92 -8.24
N ARG A 12 -13.61 -28.27 -8.05
CA ARG A 12 -12.61 -29.14 -8.69
C ARG A 12 -12.88 -29.21 -10.20
N SER A 13 -11.90 -28.93 -11.01
CA SER A 13 -11.85 -29.48 -12.38
C SER A 13 -10.43 -29.92 -12.71
N ARG A 14 -10.33 -31.22 -12.99
CA ARG A 14 -9.11 -31.89 -13.49
C ARG A 14 -8.99 -31.63 -14.99
N LEU A 15 -7.83 -31.22 -15.43
CA LEU A 15 -7.35 -31.57 -16.79
C LEU A 15 -5.82 -31.71 -16.74
N ALA A 16 -5.39 -32.93 -16.93
CA ALA A 16 -4.01 -33.33 -17.12
C ALA A 16 -3.58 -33.02 -18.57
N SER A 17 -2.41 -32.45 -18.74
CA SER A 17 -1.70 -32.58 -20.00
C SER A 17 -0.20 -32.80 -19.73
N ARG A 18 0.27 -33.90 -20.29
CA ARG A 18 1.63 -34.44 -20.24
C ARG A 18 2.58 -33.54 -21.00
N TYR A 19 3.72 -33.23 -20.41
CA TYR A 19 4.91 -32.89 -21.20
C TYR A 19 6.12 -33.72 -20.74
N VAL A 20 6.79 -34.29 -21.74
CA VAL A 20 7.83 -35.31 -21.63
C VAL A 20 9.20 -34.66 -21.48
N HIS A 21 10.06 -35.25 -20.60
CA HIS A 21 11.48 -34.93 -20.42
C HIS A 21 12.34 -35.31 -21.61
N PRO A 22 13.53 -34.72 -21.73
CA PRO A 22 14.71 -35.56 -21.89
C PRO A 22 15.83 -35.29 -20.85
N ARG A 23 16.52 -36.39 -20.65
CA ARG A 23 17.53 -36.77 -19.70
C ARG A 23 18.86 -35.99 -19.76
N SER A 24 19.47 -35.95 -18.59
CA SER A 24 20.85 -36.34 -18.22
C SER A 24 21.92 -35.26 -18.08
N ARG A 25 22.44 -35.08 -16.88
CA ARG A 25 23.79 -35.55 -16.49
C ARG A 25 24.04 -35.23 -15.03
N ALA A 26 24.49 -36.24 -14.31
CA ALA A 26 25.00 -36.19 -12.93
C ALA A 26 26.37 -35.48 -12.88
N ILE A 27 26.58 -34.60 -11.89
CA ILE A 27 27.92 -34.25 -11.41
C ILE A 27 27.83 -33.99 -9.88
N ALA A 28 28.65 -34.85 -9.20
CA ALA A 28 29.31 -34.67 -7.93
C ALA A 28 28.58 -34.16 -6.68
N GLN A 29 28.48 -35.07 -5.75
CA GLN A 29 28.36 -34.85 -4.29
C GLN A 29 29.46 -33.92 -3.81
N ASP A 30 29.10 -32.81 -3.15
CA ASP A 30 29.98 -32.16 -2.21
C ASP A 30 29.24 -31.90 -0.90
N ARG A 31 29.99 -32.08 0.18
CA ARG A 31 29.55 -32.35 1.55
C ARG A 31 28.76 -31.18 2.17
N LEU A 32 27.62 -31.52 2.79
CA LEU A 32 26.88 -30.66 3.73
C LEU A 32 27.74 -30.46 5.01
N PRO A 33 27.84 -29.23 5.51
CA PRO A 33 28.29 -28.97 6.87
C PRO A 33 27.20 -29.28 7.90
N PRO A 34 27.56 -29.54 9.18
CA PRO A 34 26.64 -30.06 10.17
C PRO A 34 25.55 -29.08 10.58
N THR A 35 24.35 -29.63 10.75
CA THR A 35 23.16 -28.97 11.27
C THR A 35 23.38 -28.46 12.69
N GLY A 36 23.60 -27.16 12.83
CA GLY A 36 23.39 -26.45 14.09
C GLY A 36 21.92 -26.00 14.15
N GLU A 37 21.15 -26.59 15.04
CA GLU A 37 19.80 -26.12 15.35
C GLU A 37 19.85 -24.73 15.99
N SER A 38 19.78 -23.70 15.16
CA SER A 38 19.40 -22.39 15.59
C SER A 38 17.86 -22.30 15.44
N LYS A 39 17.13 -22.35 16.54
CA LYS A 39 15.74 -21.91 16.64
C LYS A 39 15.70 -20.39 16.42
N GLY A 40 16.07 -19.95 15.24
CA GLY A 40 15.80 -18.62 14.72
C GLY A 40 14.28 -18.52 14.52
N LYS A 41 13.62 -17.75 15.38
CA LYS A 41 12.27 -17.23 15.12
C LYS A 41 12.27 -16.71 13.68
N LEU A 42 11.60 -17.42 12.79
CA LEU A 42 11.42 -17.00 11.40
C LEU A 42 10.72 -15.64 11.45
N ILE A 43 11.47 -14.57 11.30
CA ILE A 43 10.92 -13.23 11.12
C ILE A 43 10.36 -13.25 9.71
N MET A 44 9.07 -13.53 9.60
CA MET A 44 8.33 -13.47 8.35
C MET A 44 8.55 -12.08 7.75
N ALA A 45 9.09 -12.04 6.56
CA ALA A 45 9.38 -10.78 5.88
C ALA A 45 8.03 -10.09 5.59
N LYS A 46 7.74 -9.02 6.35
CA LYS A 46 6.55 -8.19 6.12
C LYS A 46 6.63 -7.60 4.71
N GLY A 47 5.53 -7.65 3.97
CA GLY A 47 5.48 -7.14 2.61
C GLY A 47 5.85 -5.67 2.51
N THR A 48 6.52 -5.31 1.44
CA THR A 48 6.87 -3.92 1.10
C THR A 48 6.48 -3.65 -0.34
N ILE A 49 5.81 -2.52 -0.57
CA ILE A 49 5.53 -2.01 -1.91
C ILE A 49 6.22 -0.68 -2.13
N ARG A 50 6.57 -0.41 -3.39
CA ARG A 50 7.19 0.85 -3.83
C ARG A 50 6.48 1.33 -5.08
N LEU A 51 6.06 2.59 -5.07
CA LEU A 51 5.41 3.21 -6.22
C LEU A 51 6.14 4.51 -6.56
N HIS A 52 6.20 4.80 -7.84
CA HIS A 52 6.77 6.02 -8.38
C HIS A 52 5.78 6.66 -9.35
N ARG A 53 5.64 7.98 -9.29
CA ARG A 53 4.82 8.74 -10.22
C ARG A 53 5.36 10.16 -10.39
N VAL A 54 5.24 10.71 -11.58
CA VAL A 54 5.45 12.14 -11.83
C VAL A 54 4.09 12.82 -12.00
N LEU A 55 3.85 13.89 -11.23
CA LEU A 55 2.62 14.68 -11.23
C LEU A 55 2.88 16.07 -11.78
N ARG A 56 2.02 16.57 -12.65
CA ARG A 56 2.08 17.93 -13.20
C ARG A 56 1.52 18.98 -12.22
N ALA A 57 2.05 18.96 -11.00
CA ALA A 57 1.68 19.87 -9.92
C ALA A 57 2.94 20.21 -9.12
N ASN A 58 2.98 21.35 -8.45
CA ASN A 58 4.08 21.69 -7.58
C ASN A 58 4.07 20.84 -6.29
N PRO A 59 5.22 20.65 -5.61
CA PRO A 59 5.30 19.83 -4.39
C PRO A 59 4.38 20.30 -3.27
N GLU A 60 4.16 21.60 -3.13
CA GLU A 60 3.27 22.16 -2.12
C GLU A 60 1.83 21.66 -2.29
N ARG A 61 1.30 21.69 -3.52
CA ARG A 61 -0.05 21.20 -3.81
C ARG A 61 -0.19 19.71 -3.55
N VAL A 62 0.83 18.92 -3.94
CA VAL A 62 0.85 17.48 -3.69
C VAL A 62 0.95 17.21 -2.18
N TYR A 63 1.85 17.87 -1.47
CA TYR A 63 2.03 17.74 -0.03
C TYR A 63 0.74 18.05 0.75
N ARG A 64 0.08 19.17 0.41
CA ARG A 64 -1.19 19.56 1.01
C ARG A 64 -2.28 18.49 0.81
N ALA A 65 -2.33 17.83 -0.35
CA ALA A 65 -3.31 16.78 -0.61
C ALA A 65 -3.19 15.56 0.33
N PHE A 66 -2.02 15.30 0.90
CA PHE A 66 -1.81 14.26 1.92
C PHE A 66 -2.16 14.71 3.34
N LEU A 67 -2.32 15.99 3.58
CA LEU A 67 -2.52 16.56 4.93
C LEU A 67 -3.87 17.28 5.08
N ASP A 68 -4.67 17.31 4.04
CA ASP A 68 -6.03 17.84 4.05
C ASP A 68 -7.06 16.71 4.10
N ALA A 69 -7.95 16.72 5.09
CA ALA A 69 -8.91 15.65 5.32
C ALA A 69 -9.90 15.50 4.15
N ALA A 70 -10.36 16.60 3.56
CA ALA A 70 -11.29 16.57 2.44
C ALA A 70 -10.60 16.05 1.16
N ALA A 71 -9.33 16.44 0.95
CA ALA A 71 -8.53 15.93 -0.15
C ALA A 71 -8.29 14.42 0.02
N MET A 72 -7.87 13.97 1.21
CA MET A 72 -7.65 12.55 1.52
C MET A 72 -8.91 11.72 1.27
N ALA A 73 -10.06 12.17 1.74
CA ALA A 73 -11.34 11.50 1.51
C ALA A 73 -11.66 11.34 0.01
N LYS A 74 -11.17 12.25 -0.82
CA LYS A 74 -11.44 12.24 -2.26
C LYS A 74 -10.51 11.35 -3.07
N TRP A 75 -9.20 11.35 -2.76
CA TRP A 75 -8.25 10.68 -3.62
C TRP A 75 -7.72 9.35 -3.07
N LEU A 76 -7.72 9.17 -1.74
CA LEU A 76 -7.10 7.99 -1.12
C LEU A 76 -7.90 6.69 -1.35
N PRO A 77 -9.26 6.65 -1.33
CA PRO A 77 -9.98 5.42 -1.55
C PRO A 77 -9.74 4.89 -2.97
N PRO A 78 -9.51 3.57 -3.15
CA PRO A 78 -9.45 2.98 -4.48
C PRO A 78 -10.82 3.02 -5.18
N TYR A 79 -10.87 2.69 -6.45
CA TYR A 79 -12.11 2.71 -7.22
C TYR A 79 -13.19 1.83 -6.60
N GLY A 80 -14.43 2.34 -6.59
CA GLY A 80 -15.57 1.66 -5.99
C GLY A 80 -15.67 1.79 -4.47
N TYR A 81 -14.78 2.57 -3.83
CA TYR A 81 -14.83 2.88 -2.41
C TYR A 81 -15.10 4.35 -2.14
N THR A 82 -15.83 4.60 -1.06
CA THR A 82 -15.93 5.91 -0.42
C THR A 82 -15.04 5.95 0.82
N CYS A 83 -14.61 7.14 1.22
CA CYS A 83 -13.82 7.36 2.43
C CYS A 83 -14.54 8.32 3.37
N ASN A 84 -14.56 7.99 4.65
CA ASN A 84 -14.91 8.89 5.72
C ASN A 84 -13.67 9.14 6.61
N VAL A 85 -13.31 10.42 6.78
CA VAL A 85 -12.27 10.84 7.71
C VAL A 85 -12.92 11.19 9.04
N HIS A 86 -12.74 10.35 10.06
CA HIS A 86 -13.34 10.53 11.38
C HIS A 86 -12.61 11.61 12.19
N HIS A 87 -11.29 11.63 12.12
CA HIS A 87 -10.45 12.72 12.59
C HIS A 87 -9.11 12.72 11.86
N MET A 88 -8.43 13.87 11.87
CA MET A 88 -7.10 14.00 11.26
C MET A 88 -6.40 15.22 11.86
N GLU A 89 -5.30 14.99 12.57
CA GLU A 89 -4.40 16.02 13.06
C GLU A 89 -3.09 15.99 12.28
N ALA A 90 -2.98 16.81 11.23
CA ALA A 90 -1.83 16.84 10.32
C ALA A 90 -0.62 17.56 10.94
N LYS A 91 -0.07 17.00 12.02
CA LYS A 91 1.13 17.45 12.73
C LYS A 91 1.95 16.24 13.18
N VAL A 92 3.24 16.40 13.43
CA VAL A 92 4.08 15.34 14.01
C VAL A 92 3.52 14.95 15.38
N GLY A 93 3.31 13.64 15.61
CA GLY A 93 2.63 13.10 16.78
C GLY A 93 1.10 13.18 16.70
N GLY A 94 0.54 13.85 15.71
CA GLY A 94 -0.91 13.88 15.49
C GLY A 94 -1.42 12.56 14.91
N THR A 95 -2.64 12.19 15.28
CA THR A 95 -3.27 10.95 14.84
C THR A 95 -4.33 11.19 13.78
N TYR A 96 -4.67 10.12 13.08
CA TYR A 96 -5.79 10.14 12.15
C TYR A 96 -6.58 8.82 12.21
N LYS A 97 -7.85 8.89 11.81
CA LYS A 97 -8.75 7.76 11.71
C LYS A 97 -9.64 7.89 10.50
N MET A 98 -9.68 6.85 9.68
CA MET A 98 -10.47 6.79 8.44
C MET A 98 -11.20 5.47 8.32
N SER A 99 -12.24 5.44 7.50
CA SER A 99 -12.87 4.20 7.05
C SER A 99 -13.14 4.24 5.56
N PHE A 100 -12.93 3.09 4.90
CA PHE A 100 -13.36 2.87 3.53
C PHE A 100 -14.61 2.01 3.52
N THR A 101 -15.55 2.34 2.64
CA THR A 101 -16.76 1.56 2.43
C THR A 101 -16.88 1.21 0.96
N ASN A 102 -16.98 -0.07 0.65
CA ASN A 102 -17.26 -0.55 -0.71
C ASN A 102 -18.68 -0.10 -1.09
N PHE A 103 -18.77 0.72 -2.14
CA PHE A 103 -20.03 1.33 -2.57
C PHE A 103 -21.05 0.30 -3.08
N GLY A 104 -20.57 -0.81 -3.66
CA GLY A 104 -21.44 -1.86 -4.20
C GLY A 104 -22.00 -2.80 -3.13
N THR A 105 -21.25 -3.07 -2.05
CA THR A 105 -21.62 -4.07 -1.03
C THR A 105 -21.99 -3.46 0.33
N GLY A 106 -21.63 -2.20 0.58
CA GLY A 106 -21.75 -1.55 1.89
C GLY A 106 -20.75 -2.03 2.94
N HIS A 107 -19.90 -3.03 2.63
CA HIS A 107 -18.88 -3.49 3.57
C HIS A 107 -17.75 -2.47 3.67
N GLY A 108 -17.30 -2.23 4.89
CA GLY A 108 -16.22 -1.28 5.16
C GLY A 108 -15.17 -1.85 6.11
N HIS A 109 -14.07 -1.14 6.19
CA HIS A 109 -13.01 -1.36 7.18
C HIS A 109 -12.45 -0.01 7.63
N SER A 110 -12.00 0.04 8.87
CA SER A 110 -11.41 1.24 9.46
C SER A 110 -9.93 1.02 9.72
N PHE A 111 -9.20 2.10 9.65
CA PHE A 111 -7.77 2.14 9.88
C PHE A 111 -7.35 3.51 10.38
N GLY A 112 -6.18 3.60 10.96
CA GLY A 112 -5.63 4.86 11.44
C GLY A 112 -4.21 4.71 11.93
N GLY A 113 -3.59 5.84 12.26
CA GLY A 113 -2.20 5.88 12.67
C GLY A 113 -1.78 7.26 13.16
N GLU A 114 -0.48 7.51 13.07
CA GLU A 114 0.15 8.71 13.59
C GLU A 114 1.18 9.25 12.59
N TYR A 115 1.22 10.57 12.43
CA TYR A 115 2.25 11.25 11.66
C TYR A 115 3.58 11.26 12.44
N ARG A 116 4.61 10.66 11.88
CA ARG A 116 5.93 10.53 12.51
C ARG A 116 6.93 11.57 12.03
N GLU A 117 6.80 11.97 10.77
CA GLU A 117 7.66 12.99 10.17
C GLU A 117 6.88 13.80 9.14
N LEU A 118 7.03 15.10 9.20
CA LEU A 118 6.49 16.05 8.23
C LEU A 118 7.58 17.06 7.88
N VAL A 119 8.22 16.88 6.71
CA VAL A 119 9.15 17.84 6.15
C VAL A 119 8.43 18.58 5.03
N PRO A 120 8.12 19.87 5.18
CA PRO A 120 7.30 20.62 4.24
C PRO A 120 7.74 20.44 2.79
N PHE A 121 6.81 20.00 1.95
CA PHE A 121 6.96 19.81 0.50
C PHE A 121 8.00 18.77 0.07
N ARG A 122 8.55 17.97 1.02
CA ARG A 122 9.60 16.99 0.75
C ARG A 122 9.28 15.58 1.23
N SER A 123 8.79 15.43 2.46
CA SER A 123 8.59 14.10 3.04
C SER A 123 7.41 14.08 4.00
N ILE A 124 6.66 12.99 3.97
CA ILE A 124 5.63 12.64 4.95
C ILE A 124 5.88 11.19 5.35
N ARG A 125 6.00 10.92 6.66
CA ARG A 125 6.10 9.57 7.17
C ARG A 125 5.05 9.36 8.25
N TYR A 126 4.28 8.29 8.12
CA TYR A 126 3.21 7.96 9.06
C TYR A 126 3.07 6.46 9.24
N THR A 127 2.52 6.08 10.38
CA THR A 127 2.11 4.69 10.65
C THR A 127 0.67 4.48 10.22
N ASP A 128 0.29 3.21 10.07
CA ASP A 128 -1.05 2.81 9.74
C ASP A 128 -1.38 1.44 10.32
N ARG A 129 -2.59 1.25 10.83
CA ARG A 129 -3.06 0.01 11.42
C ARG A 129 -4.53 -0.19 11.11
N PHE A 130 -4.89 -1.40 10.71
CA PHE A 130 -6.30 -1.80 10.60
C PHE A 130 -6.91 -2.03 11.97
N ASP A 131 -8.22 -1.76 12.10
CA ASP A 131 -9.00 -2.14 13.29
C ASP A 131 -9.36 -3.62 13.27
N ASP A 132 -9.32 -4.26 12.11
CA ASP A 132 -9.62 -5.68 11.96
C ASP A 132 -8.53 -6.52 12.65
N PRO A 133 -8.87 -7.32 13.68
CA PRO A 133 -7.91 -8.16 14.38
C PRO A 133 -7.31 -9.27 13.49
N ASN A 134 -7.93 -9.58 12.35
CA ASN A 134 -7.38 -10.51 11.36
C ASN A 134 -6.29 -9.88 10.47
N LEU A 135 -6.09 -8.57 10.56
CA LEU A 135 -5.05 -7.82 9.87
C LEU A 135 -4.09 -7.16 10.88
N PRO A 136 -3.41 -7.96 11.72
CA PRO A 136 -2.57 -7.42 12.78
C PRO A 136 -1.30 -6.79 12.22
N GLY A 137 -0.73 -5.88 12.98
CA GLY A 137 0.55 -5.25 12.69
C GLY A 137 0.40 -3.76 12.44
N GLU A 138 1.54 -3.12 12.32
CA GLU A 138 1.65 -1.71 12.01
C GLU A 138 2.40 -1.58 10.69
N MET A 139 1.83 -0.85 9.77
CA MET A 139 2.44 -0.48 8.51
C MET A 139 3.12 0.88 8.65
N TRP A 140 4.13 1.11 7.85
CA TRP A 140 4.80 2.39 7.72
C TRP A 140 4.71 2.87 6.29
N THR A 141 4.23 4.08 6.10
CA THR A 141 4.19 4.72 4.79
C THR A 141 5.12 5.91 4.78
N THR A 142 6.04 5.93 3.82
CA THR A 142 6.91 7.05 3.54
C THR A 142 6.58 7.60 2.16
N VAL A 143 6.26 8.89 2.11
CA VAL A 143 6.01 9.64 0.88
C VAL A 143 7.17 10.62 0.69
N THR A 144 7.83 10.56 -0.46
CA THR A 144 8.90 11.49 -0.83
C THR A 144 8.49 12.32 -2.03
N LEU A 145 8.71 13.62 -1.96
CA LEU A 145 8.37 14.59 -2.99
C LEU A 145 9.64 15.32 -3.43
N LYS A 146 9.85 15.40 -4.73
CA LYS A 146 10.98 16.12 -5.32
C LYS A 146 10.50 17.00 -6.47
N GLN A 147 10.87 18.27 -6.46
CA GLN A 147 10.60 19.17 -7.58
C GLN A 147 11.37 18.71 -8.82
N VAL A 148 10.66 18.59 -9.93
CA VAL A 148 11.24 18.31 -11.26
C VAL A 148 10.74 19.35 -12.27
N SER A 149 11.31 19.37 -13.46
CA SER A 149 11.00 20.39 -14.48
C SER A 149 9.53 20.44 -14.90
N CYS A 150 8.83 19.29 -14.87
CA CYS A 150 7.43 19.19 -15.27
C CYS A 150 6.45 19.09 -14.06
N GLY A 151 6.94 19.24 -12.82
CA GLY A 151 6.08 19.15 -11.63
C GLY A 151 6.77 18.49 -10.45
N THR A 152 6.19 17.43 -9.91
CA THR A 152 6.67 16.71 -8.73
C THR A 152 6.87 15.23 -9.04
N GLU A 153 8.07 14.73 -8.76
CA GLU A 153 8.36 13.31 -8.63
C GLU A 153 7.90 12.86 -7.24
N LEU A 154 7.03 11.88 -7.22
CA LEU A 154 6.43 11.28 -6.03
C LEU A 154 6.90 9.85 -5.91
N GLU A 155 7.45 9.47 -4.75
CA GLU A 155 7.67 8.09 -4.36
C GLU A 155 6.83 7.76 -3.13
N VAL A 156 6.25 6.57 -3.11
CA VAL A 156 5.54 6.00 -1.95
C VAL A 156 6.16 4.65 -1.63
N VAL A 157 6.61 4.48 -0.40
CA VAL A 157 7.08 3.20 0.13
C VAL A 157 6.16 2.83 1.29
N GLN A 158 5.50 1.68 1.21
CA GLN A 158 4.71 1.13 2.30
C GLN A 158 5.29 -0.21 2.73
N GLU A 159 5.61 -0.31 4.03
CA GLU A 159 6.28 -1.45 4.66
C GLU A 159 5.39 -2.04 5.75
N GLY A 160 5.65 -3.29 6.09
CA GLY A 160 4.94 -3.95 7.19
C GLY A 160 3.53 -4.40 6.84
N LEU A 161 3.23 -4.61 5.56
CA LEU A 161 1.94 -5.09 5.10
C LEU A 161 1.58 -6.43 5.74
N PRO A 162 0.33 -6.62 6.22
CA PRO A 162 -0.14 -7.92 6.71
C PRO A 162 -0.04 -9.00 5.63
N GLU A 163 0.42 -10.18 6.00
CA GLU A 163 0.57 -11.32 5.06
C GLU A 163 -0.76 -11.77 4.43
N ALA A 164 -1.86 -11.52 5.12
CA ALA A 164 -3.20 -11.83 4.60
C ALA A 164 -3.60 -10.96 3.40
N ILE A 165 -2.86 -9.88 3.10
CA ILE A 165 -3.13 -8.99 1.98
C ILE A 165 -2.10 -9.27 0.88
N PRO A 166 -2.51 -9.78 -0.29
CA PRO A 166 -1.61 -9.96 -1.43
C PRO A 166 -0.96 -8.64 -1.87
N LEU A 167 0.35 -8.66 -2.11
CA LEU A 167 1.09 -7.44 -2.48
C LEU A 167 0.57 -6.78 -3.76
N GLU A 168 0.16 -7.59 -4.74
CA GLU A 168 -0.41 -7.11 -6.00
C GLU A 168 -1.73 -6.34 -5.77
N MET A 169 -2.53 -6.72 -4.78
CA MET A 169 -3.73 -5.97 -4.40
C MET A 169 -3.36 -4.63 -3.78
N CYS A 170 -2.29 -4.58 -3.00
CA CYS A 170 -1.75 -3.34 -2.47
C CYS A 170 -1.28 -2.40 -3.58
N TYR A 171 -0.52 -2.92 -4.55
CA TYR A 171 -0.10 -2.15 -5.71
C TYR A 171 -1.30 -1.60 -6.48
N LEU A 172 -2.30 -2.44 -6.77
CA LEU A 172 -3.48 -2.04 -7.55
C LEU A 172 -4.21 -0.88 -6.88
N GLY A 173 -4.52 -1.00 -5.60
CA GLY A 173 -5.24 0.07 -4.90
C GLY A 173 -4.45 1.37 -4.80
N TRP A 174 -3.14 1.31 -4.55
CA TRP A 174 -2.31 2.51 -4.59
C TRP A 174 -2.25 3.15 -5.97
N GLN A 175 -2.17 2.35 -7.06
CA GLN A 175 -2.21 2.87 -8.42
C GLN A 175 -3.52 3.63 -8.69
N GLU A 176 -4.66 3.07 -8.26
CA GLU A 176 -5.97 3.71 -8.40
C GLU A 176 -6.05 5.00 -7.57
N SER A 177 -5.59 4.97 -6.32
CA SER A 177 -5.53 6.14 -5.45
C SER A 177 -4.64 7.24 -6.04
N LEU A 178 -3.45 6.90 -6.52
CA LEU A 178 -2.55 7.86 -7.17
C LEU A 178 -3.12 8.41 -8.50
N ALA A 179 -3.94 7.63 -9.20
CA ALA A 179 -4.66 8.15 -10.38
C ALA A 179 -5.71 9.19 -9.98
N GLN A 180 -6.38 9.00 -8.85
CA GLN A 180 -7.30 10.01 -8.30
C GLN A 180 -6.57 11.24 -7.75
N LEU A 181 -5.42 11.04 -7.10
CA LEU A 181 -4.57 12.15 -6.67
C LEU A 181 -4.17 13.03 -7.85
N ALA A 182 -3.75 12.45 -8.97
CA ALA A 182 -3.42 13.20 -10.18
C ALA A 182 -4.60 14.05 -10.67
N LYS A 183 -5.81 13.48 -10.69
CA LYS A 183 -7.03 14.23 -11.08
C LYS A 183 -7.34 15.40 -10.13
N LEU A 184 -6.91 15.32 -8.88
CA LEU A 184 -7.11 16.39 -7.89
C LEU A 184 -6.04 17.48 -8.00
N VAL A 185 -4.77 17.12 -8.17
CA VAL A 185 -3.66 18.08 -8.04
C VAL A 185 -3.18 18.66 -9.37
N GLU A 186 -3.38 17.99 -10.50
CA GLU A 186 -2.89 18.45 -11.81
C GLU A 186 -3.76 19.52 -12.48
N PRO A 187 -5.11 19.55 -12.34
CA PRO A 187 -5.92 20.54 -13.01
C PRO A 187 -5.58 21.97 -12.60
N LYS A 188 -5.45 22.87 -13.61
CA LYS A 188 -5.44 24.30 -13.42
C LYS A 188 -6.89 24.78 -13.52
N ILE A 189 -7.49 25.12 -12.38
CA ILE A 189 -8.85 25.67 -12.32
C ILE A 189 -8.70 27.19 -12.36
N PRO A 190 -9.26 27.87 -13.37
CA PRO A 190 -9.31 29.34 -13.39
C PRO A 190 -10.13 29.85 -12.20
N GLU A 191 -9.71 30.97 -11.59
CA GLU A 191 -10.47 31.69 -10.56
C GLU A 191 -11.56 32.56 -11.21
#